data_7304701363ad7fdd0ca5e308ca6adde9
#
_entry.id   7304701363ad7fdd0ca5e308ca6adde9
#
_cell.length_a   1.000
_cell.length_b   1.000
_cell.length_c   1.000
_cell.angle_alpha   90.00
_cell.angle_beta   90.00
_cell.angle_gamma   90.00
#
_symmetry.space_group_name_H-M   'P 1'
#
loop_
_entity.id
_entity.type
_entity.pdbx_description
1 polymer ?
#
loop_
_entity_poly.entity_id
_entity_poly.type
_entity_poly.pdbx_seq_one_letter_code
_entity_poly.pdbx_strand_id
1 'polypeptide(L)'
;MKTLLATFIALIAAATFSAEHNHHHDHANCNGEHNHDHSQHEEKHHHDEHNTCNGKHHHNHNEHADSHDDHSGALTVEINEASAKNAGIETVHPRKRASGSEYAFKGRFELVPEAREIIASPVAGKMELKVKSLKHVKKGDTLFTVTSPEIVSRTKEIEILEKRLQIFRDIKTPNAELENNLSLKKSELNALLMGYTANNGTIEVKAPKSGLIEELLKLNGTWLETGSAVLKLTDTRNIRFKGLIPADEAIKLKDQMRANINGTIGSIRLGIGAENGLVPTYVVFENAPDAIIGARDTATVIMGGNGKVETAVPDSAIVEINLVKHVFVRDNHNKNRFIAISVTTGEKSGGWTSVTGIPEGHIEVVSKGAYQLKLASSSSGKSAAGHFHADGTFHEGDH
;
A
#
# COMPACT_ATOMS: atom_id res chain seq x y z
N MET A 1 9.12 -7.08 66.84
CA MET A 1 7.94 -7.94 66.57
C MET A 1 7.93 -8.17 65.08
N LYS A 2 8.38 -9.34 64.69
CA LYS A 2 7.78 -10.39 63.85
C LYS A 2 7.36 -9.86 62.48
N THR A 3 8.20 -10.05 61.44
CA THR A 3 8.23 -11.14 60.44
C THR A 3 7.01 -11.20 59.53
N LEU A 4 7.22 -10.96 58.23
CA LEU A 4 6.84 -11.95 57.21
C LEU A 4 7.59 -11.68 55.90
N LEU A 5 8.49 -12.57 55.61
CA LEU A 5 9.21 -12.80 54.36
C LEU A 5 8.25 -13.58 53.43
N ALA A 6 7.96 -13.13 52.22
CA ALA A 6 7.30 -13.92 51.20
C ALA A 6 8.17 -13.97 49.97
N THR A 7 8.94 -15.03 49.87
CA THR A 7 9.67 -15.50 48.69
C THR A 7 8.69 -16.04 47.65
N PHE A 8 8.69 -15.47 46.45
CA PHE A 8 8.07 -16.09 45.27
C PHE A 8 9.17 -16.63 44.37
N ILE A 9 9.34 -17.92 44.39
CA ILE A 9 10.15 -18.70 43.45
C ILE A 9 9.25 -18.99 42.24
N ALA A 10 9.57 -18.43 41.07
CA ALA A 10 8.98 -18.84 39.83
C ALA A 10 9.80 -19.97 39.19
N LEU A 11 9.19 -21.12 39.11
CA LEU A 11 9.72 -22.34 38.51
C LEU A 11 9.54 -22.21 36.97
N ILE A 12 10.63 -22.18 36.23
CA ILE A 12 10.61 -22.31 34.74
C ILE A 12 10.75 -23.80 34.45
N ALA A 13 9.66 -24.40 33.95
CA ALA A 13 9.66 -25.73 33.38
C ALA A 13 9.95 -25.64 31.89
N ALA A 14 11.13 -26.09 31.49
CA ALA A 14 11.44 -26.37 30.09
C ALA A 14 10.81 -27.72 29.71
N ALA A 15 9.89 -27.72 28.76
CA ALA A 15 9.39 -28.93 28.15
C ALA A 15 10.06 -29.09 26.77
N THR A 16 11.04 -29.97 26.70
CA THR A 16 11.55 -30.56 25.47
C THR A 16 10.56 -31.63 25.00
N PHE A 17 9.99 -31.46 23.84
CA PHE A 17 9.25 -32.54 23.17
C PHE A 17 10.02 -32.93 21.90
N SER A 18 10.69 -34.07 22.01
CA SER A 18 11.23 -34.84 20.90
C SER A 18 10.18 -35.88 20.52
N ALA A 19 9.77 -35.91 19.28
CA ALA A 19 9.07 -37.04 18.72
C ALA A 19 9.47 -37.18 17.25
N GLU A 20 10.42 -38.06 17.02
CA GLU A 20 10.64 -38.73 15.74
C GLU A 20 9.43 -39.58 15.40
N HIS A 21 8.89 -39.44 14.22
CA HIS A 21 8.16 -40.52 13.55
C HIS A 21 8.56 -40.56 12.09
N ASN A 22 9.45 -41.53 11.83
CA ASN A 22 9.80 -42.09 10.54
C ASN A 22 8.58 -42.86 9.98
N HIS A 23 8.11 -42.51 8.80
CA HIS A 23 7.42 -43.44 7.92
C HIS A 23 8.01 -43.31 6.51
N HIS A 24 8.92 -44.22 6.23
CA HIS A 24 9.30 -44.66 4.90
C HIS A 24 8.07 -45.30 4.22
N HIS A 25 7.70 -44.82 3.06
CA HIS A 25 7.08 -45.61 2.02
C HIS A 25 7.84 -45.38 0.73
N ASP A 26 8.70 -46.36 0.44
CA ASP A 26 9.21 -46.61 -0.89
C ASP A 26 8.06 -47.03 -1.80
N HIS A 27 7.88 -46.35 -2.90
CA HIS A 27 7.32 -46.92 -4.11
C HIS A 27 8.20 -46.59 -5.30
N ALA A 28 8.82 -47.68 -5.73
CA ALA A 28 9.65 -47.78 -6.90
C ALA A 28 8.88 -47.49 -8.19
N ASN A 29 9.57 -46.84 -9.08
CA ASN A 29 9.60 -47.00 -10.53
C ASN A 29 8.38 -47.65 -11.21
N CYS A 30 7.73 -46.89 -12.08
CA CYS A 30 7.21 -47.35 -13.34
C CYS A 30 7.47 -46.33 -14.42
N ASN A 31 8.57 -46.54 -15.15
CA ASN A 31 8.77 -46.06 -16.51
C ASN A 31 7.75 -46.79 -17.41
N GLY A 32 6.95 -46.03 -18.15
CA GLY A 32 6.07 -46.49 -19.18
C GLY A 32 6.00 -45.50 -20.30
N GLU A 33 7.00 -45.54 -21.18
CA GLU A 33 6.94 -44.98 -22.53
C GLU A 33 5.87 -45.74 -23.32
N HIS A 34 4.86 -45.05 -23.79
CA HIS A 34 4.00 -45.56 -24.88
C HIS A 34 4.18 -44.66 -26.10
N ASN A 35 5.12 -45.09 -26.92
CA ASN A 35 5.27 -44.74 -28.31
C ASN A 35 4.18 -45.47 -29.10
N HIS A 36 3.28 -44.76 -29.75
CA HIS A 36 2.45 -45.34 -30.80
C HIS A 36 2.81 -44.70 -32.13
N ASP A 37 3.68 -45.42 -32.82
CA ASP A 37 3.95 -45.31 -34.22
C ASP A 37 2.83 -45.99 -34.99
N HIS A 38 2.15 -45.28 -35.90
CA HIS A 38 1.33 -45.90 -36.95
C HIS A 38 1.81 -45.35 -38.27
N SER A 39 2.76 -46.10 -38.79
CA SER A 39 3.12 -46.12 -40.22
C SER A 39 2.06 -46.87 -41.04
N GLN A 40 1.68 -46.25 -42.13
CA GLN A 40 1.45 -46.78 -43.46
C GLN A 40 0.44 -47.93 -43.64
N HIS A 41 -0.64 -47.63 -44.36
CA HIS A 41 -1.14 -48.52 -45.39
C HIS A 41 -1.44 -47.72 -46.64
N GLU A 42 -0.55 -47.93 -47.67
CA GLU A 42 -0.87 -47.73 -49.05
C GLU A 42 -1.74 -48.93 -49.50
N GLU A 43 -2.84 -48.61 -50.20
CA GLU A 43 -3.35 -49.51 -51.24
C GLU A 43 -3.89 -48.70 -52.41
N LYS A 44 -3.28 -48.93 -53.53
CA LYS A 44 -3.65 -48.54 -54.87
C LYS A 44 -4.86 -49.36 -55.33
N HIS A 45 -5.81 -48.73 -56.01
CA HIS A 45 -6.46 -49.34 -57.18
C HIS A 45 -6.99 -48.31 -58.13
N HIS A 46 -6.42 -48.33 -59.27
CA HIS A 46 -6.69 -48.27 -60.70
C HIS A 46 -8.09 -47.78 -61.13
N HIS A 47 -8.01 -46.77 -62.05
CA HIS A 47 -8.67 -46.61 -63.34
C HIS A 47 -10.10 -47.12 -63.54
N ASP A 48 -10.98 -46.22 -64.03
CA ASP A 48 -11.24 -46.17 -65.47
C ASP A 48 -12.08 -44.93 -65.83
N GLU A 49 -11.75 -44.45 -67.04
CA GLU A 49 -12.40 -43.40 -67.79
C GLU A 49 -13.83 -43.80 -68.17
N HIS A 50 -14.73 -42.87 -68.30
CA HIS A 50 -15.55 -42.64 -69.49
C HIS A 50 -16.57 -41.50 -69.25
N ASN A 51 -16.27 -40.38 -69.94
CA ASN A 51 -17.07 -39.82 -71.05
C ASN A 51 -18.54 -39.47 -70.84
N THR A 52 -18.75 -38.17 -71.03
CA THR A 52 -19.88 -37.49 -71.70
C THR A 52 -21.33 -37.82 -71.32
N CYS A 53 -22.06 -36.79 -70.94
CA CYS A 53 -23.12 -36.14 -71.68
C CYS A 53 -24.08 -35.35 -70.79
N ASN A 54 -24.18 -34.10 -71.17
CA ASN A 54 -25.41 -33.32 -71.32
C ASN A 54 -26.57 -33.43 -70.32
N GLY A 55 -26.81 -32.29 -69.67
CA GLY A 55 -28.18 -31.73 -69.74
C GLY A 55 -29.01 -31.81 -68.46
N LYS A 56 -29.34 -30.64 -68.06
CA LYS A 56 -30.55 -30.21 -67.38
C LYS A 56 -30.46 -29.87 -65.91
N HIS A 57 -30.73 -28.61 -65.75
CA HIS A 57 -31.03 -27.92 -64.50
C HIS A 57 -32.02 -28.69 -63.59
N HIS A 58 -31.64 -28.91 -62.37
CA HIS A 58 -32.57 -29.01 -61.25
C HIS A 58 -31.99 -28.18 -60.07
N HIS A 59 -32.70 -27.11 -59.78
CA HIS A 59 -32.52 -26.37 -58.55
C HIS A 59 -32.84 -27.28 -57.36
N ASN A 60 -31.83 -27.62 -56.57
CA ASN A 60 -32.02 -28.22 -55.28
C ASN A 60 -31.75 -27.14 -54.24
N HIS A 61 -32.81 -26.66 -53.61
CA HIS A 61 -32.74 -25.81 -52.45
C HIS A 61 -32.15 -26.60 -51.31
N ASN A 62 -30.86 -26.44 -51.04
CA ASN A 62 -30.30 -26.81 -49.75
C ASN A 62 -30.66 -25.69 -48.80
N GLU A 63 -31.45 -26.01 -47.82
CA GLU A 63 -31.72 -25.18 -46.66
C GLU A 63 -30.39 -24.84 -45.99
N HIS A 64 -29.89 -23.64 -46.22
CA HIS A 64 -28.93 -23.05 -45.33
C HIS A 64 -29.70 -22.70 -44.04
N ALA A 65 -29.37 -23.38 -42.94
CA ALA A 65 -29.72 -22.92 -41.64
C ALA A 65 -29.03 -21.58 -41.45
N ASP A 66 -29.74 -20.51 -41.75
CA ASP A 66 -29.37 -19.17 -41.36
C ASP A 66 -29.33 -19.16 -39.82
N SER A 67 -28.11 -19.10 -39.26
CA SER A 67 -27.93 -18.61 -37.94
C SER A 67 -28.35 -17.14 -37.94
N HIS A 68 -29.59 -16.91 -37.55
CA HIS A 68 -30.05 -15.57 -37.25
C HIS A 68 -29.17 -15.00 -36.10
N ASP A 69 -28.10 -14.33 -36.44
CA ASP A 69 -27.50 -13.33 -35.58
C ASP A 69 -28.59 -12.28 -35.36
N ASP A 70 -29.06 -12.27 -34.12
CA ASP A 70 -30.08 -11.33 -33.65
C ASP A 70 -29.48 -9.91 -33.65
N HIS A 71 -29.48 -9.27 -34.83
CA HIS A 71 -29.14 -7.87 -34.99
C HIS A 71 -30.27 -7.02 -34.41
N SER A 72 -30.27 -6.91 -33.08
CA SER A 72 -31.09 -5.94 -32.39
C SER A 72 -30.63 -4.55 -32.86
N GLY A 73 -31.40 -3.92 -33.73
CA GLY A 73 -31.08 -2.60 -34.28
C GLY A 73 -30.77 -1.61 -33.17
N ALA A 74 -29.64 -0.91 -33.30
CA ALA A 74 -29.23 0.08 -32.33
C ALA A 74 -30.25 1.22 -32.22
N LEU A 75 -30.67 1.56 -31.02
CA LEU A 75 -31.63 2.64 -30.75
C LEU A 75 -30.94 3.97 -31.05
N THR A 76 -31.45 4.71 -32.03
CA THR A 76 -30.91 6.02 -32.44
C THR A 76 -31.84 7.16 -32.05
N VAL A 77 -31.27 8.29 -31.65
CA VAL A 77 -31.99 9.51 -31.33
C VAL A 77 -31.37 10.68 -32.07
N GLU A 78 -32.18 11.40 -32.86
CA GLU A 78 -31.76 12.63 -33.51
C GLU A 78 -32.32 13.83 -32.76
N ILE A 79 -31.43 14.70 -32.28
CA ILE A 79 -31.79 15.95 -31.60
C ILE A 79 -30.91 17.07 -32.15
N ASN A 80 -31.55 18.17 -32.60
CA ASN A 80 -30.83 19.34 -33.05
C ASN A 80 -30.02 20.00 -31.91
N GLU A 81 -28.98 20.74 -32.28
CA GLU A 81 -28.04 21.33 -31.31
C GLU A 81 -28.71 22.23 -30.26
N ALA A 82 -29.71 23.00 -30.65
CA ALA A 82 -30.46 23.87 -29.73
C ALA A 82 -31.23 23.06 -28.70
N SER A 83 -31.89 21.98 -29.12
CA SER A 83 -32.62 21.06 -28.21
C SER A 83 -31.69 20.26 -27.35
N ALA A 84 -30.53 19.85 -27.86
CA ALA A 84 -29.49 19.15 -27.09
C ALA A 84 -28.94 20.04 -25.96
N LYS A 85 -28.67 21.30 -26.27
CA LYS A 85 -28.22 22.29 -25.27
C LYS A 85 -29.31 22.58 -24.23
N ASN A 86 -30.56 22.71 -24.63
CA ASN A 86 -31.68 22.92 -23.73
C ASN A 86 -31.93 21.71 -22.81
N ALA A 87 -31.70 20.50 -23.33
CA ALA A 87 -31.78 19.26 -22.54
C ALA A 87 -30.53 19.01 -21.65
N GLY A 88 -29.54 19.90 -21.67
CA GLY A 88 -28.32 19.79 -20.89
C GLY A 88 -27.46 18.59 -21.29
N ILE A 89 -27.45 18.22 -22.59
CA ILE A 89 -26.64 17.11 -23.08
C ILE A 89 -25.17 17.55 -23.18
N GLU A 90 -24.32 16.90 -22.42
CA GLU A 90 -22.87 17.06 -22.46
C GLU A 90 -22.22 15.72 -22.81
N THR A 91 -21.15 15.77 -23.59
CA THR A 91 -20.37 14.58 -23.97
C THR A 91 -18.97 14.61 -23.38
N VAL A 92 -18.39 13.44 -23.22
CA VAL A 92 -17.03 13.25 -22.71
C VAL A 92 -16.39 12.03 -23.41
N HIS A 93 -15.07 12.06 -23.57
CA HIS A 93 -14.36 10.88 -24.05
C HIS A 93 -14.23 9.83 -22.95
N PRO A 94 -14.48 8.52 -23.25
CA PRO A 94 -14.19 7.44 -22.34
C PRO A 94 -12.72 7.47 -21.91
N ARG A 95 -12.44 7.08 -20.68
CA ARG A 95 -11.08 7.05 -20.14
C ARG A 95 -10.60 5.63 -19.94
N LYS A 96 -9.34 5.38 -20.23
CA LYS A 96 -8.66 4.14 -19.85
C LYS A 96 -8.29 4.23 -18.37
N ARG A 97 -8.80 3.32 -17.55
CA ARG A 97 -8.52 3.26 -16.10
C ARG A 97 -8.12 1.84 -15.72
N ALA A 98 -7.25 1.73 -14.69
CA ALA A 98 -7.01 0.42 -14.08
C ALA A 98 -8.32 -0.07 -13.45
N SER A 99 -8.66 -1.35 -13.70
CA SER A 99 -9.79 -1.99 -13.05
C SER A 99 -9.56 -2.05 -11.54
N GLY A 100 -10.61 -1.92 -10.73
CA GLY A 100 -10.57 -2.01 -9.28
C GLY A 100 -11.69 -1.19 -8.64
N SER A 101 -12.28 -1.74 -7.59
CA SER A 101 -13.25 -1.01 -6.77
C SER A 101 -12.51 -0.08 -5.81
N GLU A 102 -13.04 1.12 -5.64
CA GLU A 102 -12.51 2.07 -4.67
C GLU A 102 -13.11 1.80 -3.30
N TYR A 103 -12.25 1.60 -2.32
CA TYR A 103 -12.63 1.48 -0.92
C TYR A 103 -12.07 2.65 -0.12
N ALA A 104 -12.92 3.34 0.61
CA ALA A 104 -12.54 4.49 1.43
C ALA A 104 -12.77 4.20 2.92
N PHE A 105 -11.79 4.53 3.76
CA PHE A 105 -11.93 4.42 5.20
C PHE A 105 -11.40 5.65 5.93
N LYS A 106 -12.05 5.98 7.03
CA LYS A 106 -11.69 7.13 7.87
C LYS A 106 -10.65 6.73 8.90
N GLY A 107 -9.77 7.68 9.22
CA GLY A 107 -8.74 7.49 10.23
C GLY A 107 -8.14 8.81 10.71
N ARG A 108 -6.98 8.72 11.34
CA ARG A 108 -6.22 9.87 11.84
C ARG A 108 -4.72 9.66 11.65
N PHE A 109 -3.99 10.75 11.52
CA PHE A 109 -2.53 10.72 11.54
C PHE A 109 -2.03 10.54 12.97
N GLU A 110 -1.11 9.63 13.16
CA GLU A 110 -0.44 9.39 14.45
C GLU A 110 1.06 9.17 14.24
N LEU A 111 1.83 9.43 15.27
CA LEU A 111 3.25 9.05 15.27
C LEU A 111 3.38 7.53 15.33
N VAL A 112 4.37 6.99 14.62
CA VAL A 112 4.75 5.60 14.86
C VAL A 112 5.34 5.50 16.29
N PRO A 113 5.18 4.36 16.99
CA PRO A 113 5.69 4.20 18.35
C PRO A 113 7.19 4.51 18.47
N GLU A 114 7.98 4.11 17.48
CA GLU A 114 9.43 4.29 17.40
C GLU A 114 9.86 5.75 17.14
N ALA A 115 8.91 6.63 16.79
CA ALA A 115 9.19 8.04 16.62
C ALA A 115 9.57 8.73 17.93
N ARG A 116 9.08 8.21 19.08
CA ARG A 116 9.34 8.73 20.40
C ARG A 116 10.48 7.99 21.08
N GLU A 117 11.34 8.75 21.73
CA GLU A 117 12.47 8.22 22.48
C GLU A 117 12.63 8.97 23.79
N ILE A 118 12.81 8.25 24.88
CA ILE A 118 13.10 8.82 26.19
C ILE A 118 14.60 8.87 26.34
N ILE A 119 15.14 10.07 26.51
CA ILE A 119 16.56 10.29 26.79
C ILE A 119 16.75 10.29 28.28
N ALA A 120 17.56 9.33 28.75
CA ALA A 120 17.85 9.14 30.16
C ALA A 120 19.29 9.54 30.50
N SER A 121 19.55 9.79 31.78
CA SER A 121 20.91 10.05 32.28
C SER A 121 21.74 8.76 32.31
N PRO A 122 22.94 8.75 31.73
CA PRO A 122 23.83 7.60 31.80
C PRO A 122 24.49 7.43 33.18
N VAL A 123 24.56 8.50 33.97
CA VAL A 123 25.23 8.50 35.28
C VAL A 123 24.44 9.31 36.29
N ALA A 124 24.71 9.06 37.58
CA ALA A 124 24.21 9.89 38.67
C ALA A 124 25.01 11.20 38.77
N GLY A 125 24.30 12.31 39.01
CA GLY A 125 24.96 13.62 39.16
C GLY A 125 24.00 14.80 38.98
N LYS A 126 24.57 16.02 39.07
CA LYS A 126 23.83 17.27 38.87
C LYS A 126 23.69 17.59 37.40
N MET A 127 22.45 17.76 36.97
CA MET A 127 22.12 18.06 35.55
C MET A 127 22.08 19.56 35.25
N GLU A 128 22.49 19.90 34.05
CA GLU A 128 22.25 21.20 33.46
C GLU A 128 21.64 21.04 32.05
N LEU A 129 20.43 21.54 31.85
CA LEU A 129 19.71 21.48 30.58
C LEU A 129 20.32 22.51 29.57
N LYS A 130 20.52 22.06 28.32
CA LYS A 130 21.01 22.91 27.21
C LYS A 130 19.92 23.16 26.16
N VAL A 131 18.74 22.55 26.33
CA VAL A 131 17.59 22.66 25.42
C VAL A 131 16.36 23.14 26.17
N LYS A 132 15.35 23.56 25.38
CA LYS A 132 14.01 23.95 25.87
C LYS A 132 12.99 23.02 25.27
N SER A 133 11.82 22.91 25.91
CA SER A 133 10.66 22.22 25.36
C SER A 133 10.24 22.86 24.03
N LEU A 134 9.70 22.08 23.11
CA LEU A 134 9.27 22.45 21.76
C LEU A 134 10.38 22.99 20.85
N LYS A 135 11.64 22.76 21.19
CA LYS A 135 12.79 23.10 20.34
C LYS A 135 13.16 21.93 19.43
N HIS A 136 13.34 22.20 18.14
CA HIS A 136 13.96 21.24 17.22
C HIS A 136 15.46 21.15 17.48
N VAL A 137 15.97 19.92 17.49
CA VAL A 137 17.39 19.58 17.63
C VAL A 137 17.83 18.68 16.47
N LYS A 138 19.11 18.75 16.12
CA LYS A 138 19.75 17.88 15.15
C LYS A 138 20.47 16.75 15.87
N LYS A 139 20.69 15.63 15.18
CA LYS A 139 21.55 14.55 15.67
C LYS A 139 22.91 15.11 16.06
N GLY A 140 23.36 14.81 17.30
CA GLY A 140 24.63 15.29 17.85
C GLY A 140 24.55 16.58 18.67
N ASP A 141 23.43 17.32 18.65
CA ASP A 141 23.26 18.49 19.50
C ASP A 141 23.26 18.08 20.98
N THR A 142 23.94 18.88 21.85
CA THR A 142 23.97 18.64 23.30
C THR A 142 22.61 18.96 23.90
N LEU A 143 21.97 17.96 24.52
CA LEU A 143 20.66 18.08 25.17
C LEU A 143 20.78 18.56 26.60
N PHE A 144 21.68 17.94 27.36
CA PHE A 144 22.01 18.32 28.74
C PHE A 144 23.38 17.78 29.09
N THR A 145 23.93 18.32 30.17
CA THR A 145 25.18 17.84 30.75
C THR A 145 24.90 17.29 32.16
N VAL A 146 25.69 16.32 32.59
CA VAL A 146 25.63 15.76 33.94
C VAL A 146 27.02 15.81 34.55
N THR A 147 27.15 16.49 35.67
CA THR A 147 28.39 16.50 36.45
C THR A 147 28.29 15.47 37.57
N SER A 148 29.10 14.41 37.45
CA SER A 148 29.12 13.29 38.40
C SER A 148 30.31 13.37 39.37
N PRO A 149 30.09 13.51 40.67
CA PRO A 149 31.15 13.44 41.66
C PRO A 149 31.93 12.12 41.65
N GLU A 150 31.26 11.03 41.31
CA GLU A 150 31.93 9.72 41.21
C GLU A 150 32.96 9.74 40.07
N ILE A 151 32.57 10.24 38.88
CA ILE A 151 33.52 10.35 37.77
C ILE A 151 34.65 11.26 38.10
N VAL A 152 34.41 12.42 38.78
CA VAL A 152 35.46 13.33 39.25
C VAL A 152 36.43 12.60 40.16
N SER A 153 35.92 11.82 41.17
CA SER A 153 36.75 11.07 42.12
C SER A 153 37.61 10.02 41.40
N ARG A 154 36.99 9.21 40.52
CA ARG A 154 37.72 8.17 39.78
C ARG A 154 38.74 8.72 38.82
N THR A 155 38.44 9.85 38.13
CA THR A 155 39.42 10.53 37.26
C THR A 155 40.62 11.03 38.05
N LYS A 156 40.40 11.62 39.23
CA LYS A 156 41.50 12.06 40.13
C LYS A 156 42.33 10.88 40.62
N GLU A 157 41.71 9.78 40.99
CA GLU A 157 42.41 8.56 41.41
C GLU A 157 43.34 8.05 40.30
N ILE A 158 42.85 8.01 39.06
CA ILE A 158 43.64 7.62 37.89
C ILE A 158 44.81 8.60 37.68
N GLU A 159 44.57 9.92 37.73
CA GLU A 159 45.63 10.92 37.61
C GLU A 159 46.74 10.78 38.64
N ILE A 160 46.37 10.44 39.91
CA ILE A 160 47.35 10.19 40.99
C ILE A 160 48.16 8.94 40.65
N LEU A 161 47.54 7.87 40.20
CA LEU A 161 48.22 6.63 39.82
C LEU A 161 49.16 6.84 38.63
N GLU A 162 48.74 7.61 37.64
CA GLU A 162 49.57 7.99 36.48
C GLU A 162 50.82 8.79 36.92
N LYS A 163 50.63 9.77 37.75
CA LYS A 163 51.78 10.58 38.28
C LYS A 163 52.75 9.68 39.06
N ARG A 164 52.25 8.76 39.90
CA ARG A 164 53.09 7.82 40.63
C ARG A 164 53.85 6.90 39.68
N LEU A 165 53.17 6.36 38.69
CA LEU A 165 53.78 5.50 37.67
C LEU A 165 54.87 6.24 36.87
N GLN A 166 54.65 7.52 36.57
CA GLN A 166 55.63 8.34 35.87
C GLN A 166 56.92 8.49 36.72
N ILE A 167 56.80 8.69 38.04
CA ILE A 167 57.99 8.76 38.96
C ILE A 167 58.76 7.44 38.89
N PHE A 168 58.11 6.26 38.94
CA PHE A 168 58.77 4.96 38.81
C PHE A 168 59.49 4.78 37.50
N ARG A 169 58.90 5.29 36.41
CA ARG A 169 59.53 5.25 35.09
C ARG A 169 60.77 6.16 35.01
N ASP A 170 60.71 7.36 35.61
CA ASP A 170 61.81 8.30 35.62
C ASP A 170 63.04 7.76 36.39
N ILE A 171 62.79 6.96 37.47
CA ILE A 171 63.86 6.27 38.23
C ILE A 171 64.21 4.89 37.65
N LYS A 172 63.65 4.53 36.47
CA LYS A 172 63.87 3.27 35.77
C LYS A 172 63.57 2.01 36.60
N THR A 173 62.58 2.08 37.49
CA THR A 173 62.16 0.98 38.34
C THR A 173 60.75 0.53 37.92
N PRO A 174 60.56 -0.52 37.11
CA PRO A 174 59.25 -0.97 36.72
C PRO A 174 58.40 -1.37 37.90
N ASN A 175 57.09 -1.02 37.88
CA ASN A 175 56.15 -1.41 38.92
C ASN A 175 54.89 -2.00 38.27
N ALA A 176 54.92 -3.33 38.04
CA ALA A 176 53.85 -4.03 37.35
C ALA A 176 52.53 -4.04 38.14
N GLU A 177 52.56 -4.02 39.46
CA GLU A 177 51.36 -3.95 40.31
C GLU A 177 50.65 -2.59 40.12
N LEU A 178 51.41 -1.50 40.09
CA LEU A 178 50.84 -0.17 39.85
C LEU A 178 50.29 -0.02 38.43
N GLU A 179 50.95 -0.61 37.43
CA GLU A 179 50.43 -0.65 36.04
C GLU A 179 49.13 -1.44 35.94
N ASN A 180 49.04 -2.62 36.58
CA ASN A 180 47.82 -3.40 36.63
C ASN A 180 46.69 -2.65 37.34
N ASN A 181 46.98 -2.01 38.47
CA ASN A 181 45.96 -1.22 39.20
C ASN A 181 45.44 -0.05 38.36
N LEU A 182 46.34 0.70 37.68
CA LEU A 182 45.96 1.77 36.76
C LEU A 182 45.06 1.25 35.64
N SER A 183 45.42 0.11 35.03
CA SER A 183 44.63 -0.51 33.97
C SER A 183 43.23 -0.89 34.46
N LEU A 184 43.13 -1.48 35.65
CA LEU A 184 41.86 -1.84 36.28
C LEU A 184 40.99 -0.59 36.51
N LYS A 185 41.57 0.47 37.13
CA LYS A 185 40.82 1.72 37.39
C LYS A 185 40.34 2.41 36.11
N LYS A 186 41.14 2.39 35.05
CA LYS A 186 40.71 2.90 33.74
C LYS A 186 39.57 2.07 33.16
N SER A 187 39.61 0.75 33.27
CA SER A 187 38.53 -0.14 32.83
C SER A 187 37.24 0.09 33.63
N GLU A 188 37.32 0.28 34.94
CA GLU A 188 36.16 0.62 35.78
C GLU A 188 35.54 1.97 35.35
N LEU A 189 36.36 3.00 35.10
CA LEU A 189 35.89 4.30 34.64
C LEU A 189 35.22 4.17 33.27
N ASN A 190 35.82 3.44 32.33
CA ASN A 190 35.26 3.25 30.99
C ASN A 190 33.91 2.49 31.06
N ALA A 191 33.78 1.49 31.95
CA ALA A 191 32.53 0.80 32.17
C ALA A 191 31.44 1.74 32.73
N LEU A 192 31.81 2.62 33.68
CA LEU A 192 30.89 3.63 34.22
C LEU A 192 30.43 4.63 33.15
N LEU A 193 31.34 5.03 32.26
CA LEU A 193 31.05 5.99 31.20
C LEU A 193 30.14 5.43 30.10
N MET A 194 29.99 4.10 29.98
CA MET A 194 29.14 3.45 28.98
C MET A 194 29.34 3.97 27.55
N GLY A 195 30.58 4.33 27.17
CA GLY A 195 30.92 4.90 25.86
C GLY A 195 30.81 6.41 25.75
N TYR A 196 30.36 7.10 26.79
CA TYR A 196 30.39 8.56 26.83
C TYR A 196 31.81 9.09 27.15
N THR A 197 32.09 10.32 26.71
CA THR A 197 33.33 11.04 27.06
C THR A 197 33.04 12.00 28.19
N ALA A 198 33.84 11.92 29.28
CA ALA A 198 33.76 12.89 30.35
C ALA A 198 34.87 13.93 30.25
N ASN A 199 34.54 15.17 30.50
CA ASN A 199 35.50 16.28 30.66
C ASN A 199 35.33 16.86 32.07
N ASN A 200 36.37 16.80 32.87
CA ASN A 200 36.33 17.21 34.29
C ASN A 200 35.14 16.70 35.07
N GLY A 201 34.79 15.43 34.88
CA GLY A 201 33.65 14.78 35.55
C GLY A 201 32.29 15.15 35.00
N THR A 202 32.22 15.89 33.92
CA THR A 202 30.99 16.30 33.23
C THR A 202 30.84 15.50 31.94
N ILE A 203 29.69 14.86 31.75
CA ILE A 203 29.27 14.12 30.55
C ILE A 203 28.32 15.01 29.76
N GLU A 204 28.49 15.04 28.43
CA GLU A 204 27.52 15.61 27.50
C GLU A 204 26.62 14.53 26.93
N VAL A 205 25.30 14.64 27.15
CA VAL A 205 24.31 13.78 26.52
C VAL A 205 23.79 14.45 25.27
N LYS A 206 24.03 13.80 24.13
CA LYS A 206 23.73 14.32 22.80
C LYS A 206 22.48 13.66 22.21
N ALA A 207 21.80 14.36 21.29
CA ALA A 207 20.67 13.85 20.57
C ALA A 207 21.08 12.65 19.68
N PRO A 208 20.50 11.45 19.84
CA PRO A 208 20.82 10.30 19.00
C PRO A 208 20.26 10.42 17.57
N LYS A 209 19.19 11.21 17.43
CA LYS A 209 18.53 11.54 16.15
C LYS A 209 18.05 12.98 16.15
N SER A 210 17.74 13.49 14.96
CA SER A 210 17.08 14.81 14.85
C SER A 210 15.60 14.68 15.24
N GLY A 211 15.03 15.70 15.86
CA GLY A 211 13.64 15.68 16.30
C GLY A 211 13.25 16.91 17.11
N LEU A 212 12.05 16.87 17.65
CA LEU A 212 11.46 17.87 18.53
C LEU A 212 11.60 17.42 20.00
N ILE A 213 12.04 18.29 20.87
CA ILE A 213 11.93 18.07 22.33
C ILE A 213 10.44 18.21 22.72
N GLU A 214 9.76 17.07 22.84
CA GLU A 214 8.32 17.07 23.13
C GLU A 214 8.07 17.56 24.55
N GLU A 215 8.83 17.03 25.51
CA GLU A 215 8.63 17.31 26.95
C GLU A 215 9.96 17.23 27.72
N LEU A 216 10.12 18.10 28.68
CA LEU A 216 11.17 18.02 29.70
C LEU A 216 10.61 17.37 30.95
N LEU A 217 11.11 16.19 31.31
CA LEU A 217 10.64 15.40 32.46
C LEU A 217 11.33 15.81 33.78
N LYS A 218 12.42 16.57 33.68
CA LYS A 218 13.19 17.06 34.83
C LYS A 218 13.46 18.54 34.72
N LEU A 219 13.54 19.22 35.84
CA LEU A 219 13.88 20.63 35.94
C LEU A 219 15.40 20.83 35.89
N ASN A 220 15.83 21.96 35.38
CA ASN A 220 17.24 22.32 35.35
C ASN A 220 17.84 22.37 36.79
N GLY A 221 19.05 21.84 36.97
CA GLY A 221 19.72 21.75 38.25
C GLY A 221 19.31 20.56 39.13
N THR A 222 18.39 19.70 38.68
CA THR A 222 17.99 18.49 39.43
C THR A 222 19.15 17.51 39.52
N TRP A 223 19.24 16.83 40.65
CA TRP A 223 20.10 15.66 40.84
C TRP A 223 19.45 14.47 40.16
N LEU A 224 20.19 13.75 39.34
CA LEU A 224 19.75 12.57 38.62
C LEU A 224 20.38 11.30 39.17
N GLU A 225 19.62 10.21 39.21
CA GLU A 225 20.14 8.87 39.32
C GLU A 225 20.43 8.29 37.94
N THR A 226 21.32 7.29 37.86
CA THR A 226 21.59 6.57 36.62
C THR A 226 20.27 5.97 36.05
N GLY A 227 20.01 6.16 34.77
CA GLY A 227 18.77 5.72 34.12
C GLY A 227 17.56 6.64 34.30
N SER A 228 17.70 7.75 35.06
CA SER A 228 16.61 8.73 35.19
C SER A 228 16.22 9.32 33.87
N ALA A 229 14.93 9.20 33.47
CA ALA A 229 14.35 9.84 32.28
C ALA A 229 14.41 11.37 32.42
N VAL A 230 14.97 12.05 31.43
CA VAL A 230 15.21 13.52 31.45
C VAL A 230 14.28 14.25 30.51
N LEU A 231 14.13 13.77 29.27
CA LEU A 231 13.30 14.40 28.26
C LEU A 231 12.78 13.38 27.25
N LYS A 232 11.74 13.77 26.50
CA LYS A 232 11.19 13.04 25.37
C LYS A 232 11.62 13.72 24.07
N LEU A 233 12.29 12.95 23.21
CA LEU A 233 12.68 13.35 21.86
C LEU A 233 11.79 12.66 20.84
N THR A 234 11.16 13.43 19.96
CA THR A 234 10.16 12.91 19.00
C THR A 234 10.56 13.28 17.57
N ASP A 235 10.67 12.30 16.70
CA ASP A 235 10.77 12.53 15.26
C ASP A 235 9.37 12.78 14.69
N THR A 236 9.05 14.05 14.46
CA THR A 236 7.73 14.49 13.97
C THR A 236 7.46 14.14 12.51
N ARG A 237 8.46 13.65 11.77
CA ARG A 237 8.32 13.21 10.37
C ARG A 237 7.94 11.74 10.26
N ASN A 238 8.11 10.98 11.32
CA ASN A 238 7.80 9.56 11.32
C ASN A 238 6.35 9.33 11.75
N ILE A 239 5.44 9.63 10.83
CA ILE A 239 3.99 9.56 11.01
C ILE A 239 3.40 8.48 10.12
N ARG A 240 2.28 7.91 10.58
CA ARG A 240 1.44 6.99 9.83
C ARG A 240 -0.02 7.41 9.96
N PHE A 241 -0.85 6.95 9.07
CA PHE A 241 -2.29 7.10 9.19
C PHE A 241 -2.87 5.81 9.77
N LYS A 242 -3.75 5.92 10.75
CA LYS A 242 -4.43 4.78 11.39
C LYS A 242 -5.92 4.90 11.23
N GLY A 243 -6.53 3.89 10.64
CA GLY A 243 -7.97 3.69 10.55
C GLY A 243 -8.40 2.36 11.14
N LEU A 244 -9.71 2.17 11.24
CA LEU A 244 -10.34 0.92 11.65
C LEU A 244 -11.26 0.49 10.51
N ILE A 245 -11.13 -0.75 10.06
CA ILE A 245 -11.88 -1.32 8.94
C ILE A 245 -12.62 -2.57 9.41
N PRO A 246 -13.88 -2.82 8.99
CA PRO A 246 -14.56 -4.08 9.25
C PRO A 246 -13.75 -5.28 8.77
N ALA A 247 -13.78 -6.37 9.53
CA ALA A 247 -12.92 -7.54 9.27
C ALA A 247 -13.21 -8.20 7.89
N ASP A 248 -14.44 -8.19 7.44
CA ASP A 248 -14.88 -8.67 6.13
C ASP A 248 -14.31 -7.83 4.98
N GLU A 249 -14.14 -6.52 5.17
CA GLU A 249 -13.49 -5.65 4.21
C GLU A 249 -11.95 -5.76 4.29
N ALA A 250 -11.40 -5.93 5.49
CA ALA A 250 -9.95 -6.07 5.70
C ALA A 250 -9.38 -7.31 4.99
N ILE A 251 -10.16 -8.40 4.88
CA ILE A 251 -9.76 -9.62 4.16
C ILE A 251 -9.51 -9.34 2.67
N LYS A 252 -10.20 -8.37 2.08
CA LYS A 252 -10.06 -7.98 0.68
C LYS A 252 -8.82 -7.12 0.44
N LEU A 253 -8.29 -6.49 1.50
CA LEU A 253 -7.07 -5.69 1.45
C LEU A 253 -5.85 -6.59 1.59
N LYS A 254 -4.89 -6.40 0.70
CA LYS A 254 -3.58 -7.05 0.80
C LYS A 254 -2.56 -6.09 1.38
N ASP A 255 -1.64 -6.59 2.19
CA ASP A 255 -0.50 -5.82 2.62
C ASP A 255 0.24 -5.23 1.42
N GLN A 256 0.72 -4.00 1.58
CA GLN A 256 1.41 -3.20 0.56
C GLN A 256 0.52 -2.64 -0.56
N MET A 257 -0.80 -2.86 -0.55
CA MET A 257 -1.67 -2.08 -1.42
C MET A 257 -1.46 -0.59 -1.18
N ARG A 258 -1.61 0.20 -2.24
CA ARG A 258 -1.41 1.65 -2.16
C ARG A 258 -2.69 2.34 -1.75
N ALA A 259 -2.59 3.21 -0.75
CA ALA A 259 -3.65 4.10 -0.32
C ALA A 259 -3.28 5.55 -0.65
N ASN A 260 -4.26 6.32 -1.08
CA ASN A 260 -4.14 7.76 -1.31
C ASN A 260 -4.86 8.52 -0.18
N ILE A 261 -4.19 9.51 0.39
CA ILE A 261 -4.75 10.44 1.36
C ILE A 261 -4.38 11.84 0.89
N ASN A 262 -5.35 12.60 0.39
CA ASN A 262 -5.16 13.97 -0.13
C ASN A 262 -3.99 14.12 -1.12
N GLY A 263 -3.81 13.13 -2.00
CA GLY A 263 -2.72 13.13 -2.99
C GLY A 263 -1.41 12.51 -2.49
N THR A 264 -1.26 12.26 -1.20
CA THR A 264 -0.09 11.54 -0.66
C THR A 264 -0.35 10.04 -0.69
N ILE A 265 0.57 9.29 -1.28
CA ILE A 265 0.46 7.84 -1.45
C ILE A 265 1.29 7.14 -0.37
N GLY A 266 0.67 6.18 0.30
CA GLY A 266 1.33 5.28 1.25
C GLY A 266 0.97 3.82 1.00
N SER A 267 1.64 2.93 1.72
CA SER A 267 1.41 1.48 1.68
C SER A 267 0.55 1.03 2.85
N ILE A 268 -0.44 0.19 2.59
CA ILE A 268 -1.29 -0.38 3.64
C ILE A 268 -0.51 -1.44 4.43
N ARG A 269 -0.75 -1.45 5.74
CA ARG A 269 -0.40 -2.52 6.66
C ARG A 269 -1.61 -2.85 7.53
N LEU A 270 -1.96 -4.11 7.58
CA LEU A 270 -3.03 -4.57 8.45
C LEU A 270 -2.46 -4.88 9.84
N GLY A 271 -3.18 -4.47 10.87
CA GLY A 271 -2.86 -4.84 12.25
C GLY A 271 -3.20 -6.30 12.54
N ILE A 272 -2.67 -6.81 13.64
CA ILE A 272 -2.92 -8.19 14.07
C ILE A 272 -4.25 -8.27 14.80
N GLY A 273 -5.16 -9.08 14.24
CA GLY A 273 -6.46 -9.37 14.86
C GLY A 273 -7.51 -8.27 14.69
N ALA A 274 -8.74 -8.65 14.99
CA ALA A 274 -9.87 -7.72 15.00
C ALA A 274 -10.35 -7.51 16.44
N GLU A 275 -10.60 -6.27 16.81
CA GLU A 275 -11.23 -5.90 18.06
C GLU A 275 -12.62 -5.34 17.77
N ASN A 276 -13.66 -5.93 18.39
CA ASN A 276 -15.05 -5.59 18.09
C ASN A 276 -15.43 -5.65 16.59
N GLY A 277 -14.89 -6.65 15.86
CA GLY A 277 -15.10 -6.81 14.43
C GLY A 277 -14.35 -5.82 13.54
N LEU A 278 -13.49 -4.96 14.10
CA LEU A 278 -12.71 -3.95 13.38
C LEU A 278 -11.23 -4.30 13.42
N VAL A 279 -10.57 -4.23 12.27
CA VAL A 279 -9.13 -4.46 12.10
C VAL A 279 -8.40 -3.12 12.05
N PRO A 280 -7.40 -2.88 12.92
CA PRO A 280 -6.56 -1.71 12.80
C PRO A 280 -5.82 -1.74 11.46
N THR A 281 -5.95 -0.67 10.70
CA THR A 281 -5.33 -0.55 9.38
C THR A 281 -4.47 0.70 9.35
N TYR A 282 -3.23 0.52 8.93
CA TYR A 282 -2.24 1.59 8.88
C TYR A 282 -1.88 1.90 7.43
N VAL A 283 -1.71 3.20 7.12
CA VAL A 283 -1.05 3.64 5.90
C VAL A 283 0.31 4.19 6.30
N VAL A 284 1.37 3.56 5.79
CA VAL A 284 2.77 3.92 6.05
C VAL A 284 3.30 4.66 4.83
N PHE A 285 3.93 5.79 5.06
CA PHE A 285 4.43 6.68 4.02
C PHE A 285 5.95 6.54 3.87
N GLU A 286 6.45 6.54 2.65
CA GLU A 286 7.90 6.64 2.36
C GLU A 286 8.41 8.06 2.63
N ASN A 287 7.61 9.06 2.26
CA ASN A 287 7.85 10.46 2.56
C ASN A 287 6.76 10.96 3.50
N ALA A 288 7.17 11.64 4.57
CA ALA A 288 6.24 12.18 5.54
C ALA A 288 5.21 13.09 4.87
N PRO A 289 3.90 12.84 5.04
CA PRO A 289 2.88 13.75 4.56
C PRO A 289 2.94 15.06 5.36
N ASP A 290 2.55 16.16 4.71
CA ASP A 290 2.33 17.42 5.40
C ASP A 290 0.98 17.35 6.15
N ALA A 291 1.02 16.76 7.34
CA ALA A 291 -0.17 16.49 8.13
C ALA A 291 0.07 16.78 9.62
N ILE A 292 -0.95 17.28 10.27
CA ILE A 292 -0.95 17.52 11.73
C ILE A 292 -1.26 16.21 12.44
N ILE A 293 -0.44 15.85 13.43
CA ILE A 293 -0.68 14.67 14.28
C ILE A 293 -2.04 14.82 14.98
N GLY A 294 -2.87 13.78 14.88
CA GLY A 294 -4.23 13.77 15.38
C GLY A 294 -5.28 14.27 14.38
N ALA A 295 -4.89 14.89 13.27
CA ALA A 295 -5.82 15.26 12.21
C ALA A 295 -6.51 14.03 11.63
N ARG A 296 -7.80 14.17 11.33
CA ARG A 296 -8.63 13.12 10.74
C ARG A 296 -8.73 13.32 9.23
N ASP A 297 -8.75 12.22 8.50
CA ASP A 297 -8.86 12.22 7.05
C ASP A 297 -9.48 10.91 6.54
N THR A 298 -9.57 10.78 5.22
CA THR A 298 -10.05 9.59 4.54
C THR A 298 -8.95 9.02 3.64
N ALA A 299 -8.63 7.76 3.85
CA ALA A 299 -7.75 7.01 2.98
C ALA A 299 -8.58 6.28 1.92
N THR A 300 -8.14 6.34 0.68
CA THR A 300 -8.77 5.69 -0.47
C THR A 300 -7.84 4.65 -1.07
N VAL A 301 -8.33 3.44 -1.28
CA VAL A 301 -7.60 2.29 -1.81
C VAL A 301 -8.32 1.74 -3.02
N ILE A 302 -7.59 1.34 -4.04
CA ILE A 302 -8.15 0.60 -5.18
C ILE A 302 -7.97 -0.89 -4.91
N MET A 303 -9.08 -1.61 -4.74
CA MET A 303 -9.12 -3.05 -4.48
C MET A 303 -9.50 -3.85 -5.73
N GLY A 304 -9.04 -5.09 -5.81
CA GLY A 304 -9.53 -6.07 -6.79
C GLY A 304 -9.05 -5.87 -8.22
N GLY A 305 -8.24 -4.87 -8.52
CA GLY A 305 -7.72 -4.63 -9.85
C GLY A 305 -6.79 -5.76 -10.31
N ASN A 306 -7.14 -6.41 -11.43
CA ASN A 306 -6.29 -7.42 -12.07
C ASN A 306 -5.15 -6.83 -12.92
N GLY A 307 -4.90 -5.51 -12.78
CA GLY A 307 -3.92 -4.76 -13.56
C GLY A 307 -4.35 -4.48 -15.02
N LYS A 308 -5.55 -4.94 -15.42
CA LYS A 308 -6.08 -4.64 -16.75
C LYS A 308 -6.53 -3.18 -16.80
N VAL A 309 -6.22 -2.55 -17.92
CA VAL A 309 -6.72 -1.21 -18.23
C VAL A 309 -8.04 -1.39 -18.96
N GLU A 310 -9.12 -0.92 -18.35
CA GLU A 310 -10.47 -1.01 -18.88
C GLU A 310 -10.96 0.37 -19.34
N THR A 311 -11.88 0.38 -20.28
CA THR A 311 -12.56 1.61 -20.70
C THR A 311 -13.60 1.97 -19.64
N ALA A 312 -13.58 3.19 -19.14
CA ALA A 312 -14.55 3.67 -18.15
C ALA A 312 -15.31 4.89 -18.67
N VAL A 313 -16.57 4.97 -18.26
CA VAL A 313 -17.48 6.10 -18.52
C VAL A 313 -17.99 6.67 -17.19
N PRO A 314 -18.41 7.95 -17.14
CA PRO A 314 -19.06 8.48 -15.94
C PRO A 314 -20.30 7.66 -15.56
N ASP A 315 -20.55 7.50 -14.27
CA ASP A 315 -21.73 6.77 -13.77
C ASP A 315 -23.04 7.34 -14.33
N SER A 316 -23.10 8.65 -14.54
CA SER A 316 -24.23 9.37 -15.11
C SER A 316 -24.49 9.11 -16.61
N ALA A 317 -23.50 8.52 -17.30
CA ALA A 317 -23.63 8.15 -18.71
C ALA A 317 -24.42 6.84 -18.91
N ILE A 318 -24.51 6.01 -17.87
CA ILE A 318 -25.11 4.68 -17.94
C ILE A 318 -26.60 4.77 -17.68
N VAL A 319 -27.40 4.35 -18.66
CA VAL A 319 -28.86 4.27 -18.56
C VAL A 319 -29.31 2.82 -18.77
N GLU A 320 -30.43 2.47 -18.21
CA GLU A 320 -31.03 1.15 -18.38
C GLU A 320 -32.21 1.25 -19.34
N ILE A 321 -32.17 0.48 -20.44
CA ILE A 321 -33.24 0.39 -21.43
C ILE A 321 -33.59 -1.10 -21.52
N ASN A 322 -34.84 -1.45 -21.28
CA ASN A 322 -35.32 -2.86 -21.31
C ASN A 322 -34.44 -3.81 -20.48
N LEU A 323 -34.08 -3.40 -19.25
CA LEU A 323 -33.23 -4.17 -18.32
C LEU A 323 -31.76 -4.36 -18.76
N VAL A 324 -31.36 -3.77 -19.85
CA VAL A 324 -29.98 -3.79 -20.35
C VAL A 324 -29.32 -2.40 -20.14
N LYS A 325 -28.08 -2.39 -19.71
CA LYS A 325 -27.30 -1.15 -19.53
C LYS A 325 -26.85 -0.65 -20.90
N HIS A 326 -27.03 0.65 -21.13
CA HIS A 326 -26.64 1.34 -22.35
C HIS A 326 -25.87 2.61 -22.06
N VAL A 327 -25.05 3.02 -23.02
CA VAL A 327 -24.48 4.36 -23.09
C VAL A 327 -24.86 4.98 -24.44
N PHE A 328 -25.11 6.29 -24.45
CA PHE A 328 -25.31 7.00 -25.71
C PHE A 328 -23.99 7.53 -26.23
N VAL A 329 -23.66 7.16 -27.47
CA VAL A 329 -22.48 7.63 -28.20
C VAL A 329 -22.92 8.62 -29.24
N ARG A 330 -22.21 9.76 -29.34
CA ARG A 330 -22.45 10.74 -30.42
C ARG A 330 -21.82 10.23 -31.72
N ASP A 331 -22.56 10.32 -32.83
CA ASP A 331 -22.04 10.00 -34.13
C ASP A 331 -21.13 11.16 -34.64
N ASN A 332 -19.92 10.82 -35.07
CA ASN A 332 -18.95 11.82 -35.56
C ASN A 332 -19.34 12.43 -36.91
N HIS A 333 -20.11 11.73 -37.73
CA HIS A 333 -20.62 12.26 -39.01
C HIS A 333 -21.84 13.17 -38.83
N ASN A 334 -22.71 12.81 -37.90
CA ASN A 334 -23.90 13.57 -37.58
C ASN A 334 -23.95 13.92 -36.10
N LYS A 335 -23.44 15.10 -35.74
CA LYS A 335 -23.37 15.55 -34.33
C LYS A 335 -24.75 15.67 -33.65
N ASN A 336 -25.83 15.63 -34.42
CA ASN A 336 -27.20 15.61 -33.91
C ASN A 336 -27.72 14.19 -33.62
N ARG A 337 -26.97 13.14 -33.99
CA ARG A 337 -27.32 11.75 -33.81
C ARG A 337 -26.61 11.15 -32.62
N PHE A 338 -27.38 10.50 -31.74
CA PHE A 338 -26.91 9.75 -30.61
C PHE A 338 -27.39 8.29 -30.70
N ILE A 339 -26.50 7.36 -30.48
CA ILE A 339 -26.75 5.93 -30.66
C ILE A 339 -26.56 5.23 -29.32
N ALA A 340 -27.60 4.50 -28.87
CA ALA A 340 -27.54 3.72 -27.67
C ALA A 340 -26.80 2.41 -27.93
N ILE A 341 -25.69 2.20 -27.24
CA ILE A 341 -24.87 1.01 -27.30
C ILE A 341 -25.07 0.22 -26.01
N SER A 342 -25.39 -1.05 -26.12
CA SER A 342 -25.47 -1.94 -24.98
C SER A 342 -24.08 -2.17 -24.41
N VAL A 343 -23.94 -2.08 -23.08
CA VAL A 343 -22.66 -2.25 -22.38
C VAL A 343 -22.79 -3.20 -21.20
N THR A 344 -21.76 -3.98 -20.97
CA THR A 344 -21.61 -4.70 -19.71
C THR A 344 -20.83 -3.83 -18.75
N THR A 345 -21.40 -3.57 -17.58
CA THR A 345 -20.77 -2.73 -16.56
C THR A 345 -19.89 -3.58 -15.64
N GLY A 346 -18.68 -3.11 -15.36
CA GLY A 346 -17.76 -3.68 -14.40
C GLY A 346 -17.71 -2.85 -13.11
N GLU A 347 -16.51 -2.66 -12.57
CA GLU A 347 -16.27 -2.01 -11.29
C GLU A 347 -16.45 -0.49 -11.36
N LYS A 348 -16.93 0.09 -10.23
CA LYS A 348 -17.09 1.53 -10.05
C LYS A 348 -15.96 2.10 -9.21
N SER A 349 -15.43 3.23 -9.63
CA SER A 349 -14.39 3.94 -8.90
C SER A 349 -14.39 5.44 -9.24
N GLY A 350 -14.46 6.29 -8.22
CA GLY A 350 -14.35 7.75 -8.35
C GLY A 350 -15.39 8.38 -9.30
N GLY A 351 -16.65 7.92 -9.30
CA GLY A 351 -17.72 8.44 -10.16
C GLY A 351 -17.66 7.94 -11.62
N TRP A 352 -16.84 6.91 -11.89
CA TRP A 352 -16.69 6.27 -13.18
C TRP A 352 -16.93 4.77 -13.06
N THR A 353 -17.57 4.18 -14.04
CA THR A 353 -17.81 2.73 -14.15
C THR A 353 -17.04 2.16 -15.33
N SER A 354 -16.32 1.07 -15.11
CA SER A 354 -15.72 0.28 -16.20
C SER A 354 -16.81 -0.32 -17.07
N VAL A 355 -16.62 -0.29 -18.39
CA VAL A 355 -17.59 -0.83 -19.35
C VAL A 355 -16.88 -1.58 -20.46
N THR A 356 -17.54 -2.63 -20.95
CA THR A 356 -17.18 -3.35 -22.17
C THR A 356 -18.33 -3.25 -23.18
N GLY A 357 -18.03 -3.37 -24.47
CA GLY A 357 -19.02 -3.23 -25.54
C GLY A 357 -19.02 -1.86 -26.23
N ILE A 358 -18.21 -0.91 -25.77
CA ILE A 358 -18.00 0.36 -26.46
C ILE A 358 -16.98 0.14 -27.60
N PRO A 359 -17.24 0.62 -28.82
CA PRO A 359 -16.28 0.56 -29.92
C PRO A 359 -14.96 1.23 -29.58
N GLU A 360 -13.86 0.70 -30.09
CA GLU A 360 -12.55 1.36 -29.98
C GLU A 360 -12.49 2.54 -30.95
N GLY A 361 -11.88 3.65 -30.51
CA GLY A 361 -11.67 4.82 -31.37
C GLY A 361 -11.94 6.14 -30.67
N HIS A 362 -12.01 7.19 -31.48
CA HIS A 362 -12.26 8.55 -31.00
C HIS A 362 -13.79 8.81 -30.89
N ILE A 363 -14.38 8.34 -29.78
CA ILE A 363 -15.81 8.42 -29.52
C ILE A 363 -16.13 9.38 -28.38
N GLU A 364 -17.29 10.01 -28.43
CA GLU A 364 -17.86 10.83 -27.36
C GLU A 364 -19.08 10.15 -26.76
N VAL A 365 -19.05 9.96 -25.45
CA VAL A 365 -20.16 9.39 -24.68
C VAL A 365 -20.90 10.49 -23.95
N VAL A 366 -22.22 10.44 -23.94
CA VAL A 366 -23.05 11.41 -23.22
C VAL A 366 -22.86 11.23 -21.72
N SER A 367 -22.30 12.26 -21.07
CA SER A 367 -22.04 12.28 -19.63
C SER A 367 -23.19 12.91 -18.83
N LYS A 368 -23.90 13.87 -19.42
CA LYS A 368 -25.13 14.46 -18.86
C LYS A 368 -26.24 14.44 -19.90
N GLY A 369 -27.47 14.33 -19.47
CA GLY A 369 -28.62 14.28 -20.36
C GLY A 369 -28.90 12.88 -20.96
N ALA A 370 -28.20 11.84 -20.54
CA ALA A 370 -28.42 10.46 -21.03
C ALA A 370 -29.85 9.96 -20.76
N TYR A 371 -30.45 10.33 -19.62
CA TYR A 371 -31.83 9.98 -19.31
C TYR A 371 -32.84 10.70 -20.24
N GLN A 372 -32.60 11.93 -20.63
CA GLN A 372 -33.42 12.69 -21.59
C GLN A 372 -33.37 12.01 -22.98
N LEU A 373 -32.20 11.54 -23.42
CA LEU A 373 -32.08 10.76 -24.65
C LEU A 373 -32.82 9.44 -24.56
N LYS A 374 -32.78 8.74 -23.44
CA LYS A 374 -33.58 7.53 -23.21
C LYS A 374 -35.08 7.81 -23.37
N LEU A 375 -35.60 8.91 -22.81
CA LEU A 375 -37.01 9.26 -22.98
C LEU A 375 -37.34 9.61 -24.45
N ALA A 376 -36.47 10.34 -25.13
CA ALA A 376 -36.65 10.67 -26.55
C ALA A 376 -36.62 9.42 -27.41
N SER A 377 -35.74 8.44 -27.12
CA SER A 377 -35.67 7.19 -27.86
C SER A 377 -36.94 6.33 -27.75
N SER A 378 -37.57 6.34 -26.57
CA SER A 378 -38.82 5.59 -26.35
C SER A 378 -40.01 6.17 -27.09
N SER A 379 -39.97 7.47 -27.46
CA SER A 379 -41.04 8.16 -28.17
C SER A 379 -40.86 8.14 -29.71
N SER A 380 -39.62 7.96 -30.20
CA SER A 380 -39.30 8.04 -31.66
C SER A 380 -39.31 6.68 -32.39
N GLY A 381 -39.21 5.56 -31.67
CA GLY A 381 -39.41 4.19 -32.19
C GLY A 381 -38.49 3.79 -33.37
N LYS A 382 -37.44 4.55 -33.67
CA LYS A 382 -36.52 4.25 -34.77
C LYS A 382 -35.36 3.39 -34.27
N SER A 383 -35.29 2.19 -34.86
CA SER A 383 -34.16 1.25 -34.69
C SER A 383 -33.35 1.28 -36.01
N ALA A 384 -32.07 1.57 -35.94
CA ALA A 384 -31.18 1.51 -37.10
C ALA A 384 -30.19 0.35 -36.93
N ALA A 385 -30.14 -0.56 -37.91
CA ALA A 385 -29.10 -1.57 -38.00
C ALA A 385 -27.82 -0.94 -38.56
N GLY A 386 -26.68 -1.10 -37.91
CA GLY A 386 -25.41 -0.52 -38.39
C GLY A 386 -24.25 -0.80 -37.41
N HIS A 387 -23.06 -0.34 -37.77
CA HIS A 387 -21.84 -0.51 -36.99
C HIS A 387 -21.01 0.78 -36.92
N PHE A 388 -20.15 0.86 -35.86
CA PHE A 388 -19.20 1.97 -35.71
C PHE A 388 -17.84 1.63 -36.32
N HIS A 389 -17.26 2.62 -37.01
CA HIS A 389 -15.86 2.60 -37.41
C HIS A 389 -14.92 3.13 -36.29
N ALA A 390 -13.62 2.84 -36.41
CA ALA A 390 -12.62 3.28 -35.47
C ALA A 390 -12.47 4.80 -35.31
N ASP A 391 -12.93 5.56 -36.30
CA ASP A 391 -13.01 7.02 -36.28
C ASP A 391 -14.25 7.56 -35.56
N GLY A 392 -15.11 6.66 -35.03
CA GLY A 392 -16.34 6.99 -34.31
C GLY A 392 -17.52 7.31 -35.22
N THR A 393 -17.44 6.98 -36.53
CA THR A 393 -18.55 7.13 -37.47
C THR A 393 -19.47 5.92 -37.43
N PHE A 394 -20.78 6.16 -37.60
CA PHE A 394 -21.78 5.10 -37.65
C PHE A 394 -22.30 4.96 -39.08
N HIS A 395 -22.23 3.75 -39.63
CA HIS A 395 -22.84 3.39 -40.88
C HIS A 395 -24.10 2.56 -40.66
N GLU A 396 -25.22 3.00 -41.22
CA GLU A 396 -26.41 2.19 -41.33
C GLU A 396 -26.14 1.10 -42.38
N GLY A 397 -26.36 -0.16 -42.01
CA GLY A 397 -26.22 -1.27 -42.96
C GLY A 397 -27.39 -1.21 -43.98
N ASP A 398 -27.08 -0.97 -45.23
CA ASP A 398 -28.00 -1.27 -46.34
C ASP A 398 -27.94 -2.78 -46.61
N HIS A 399 -29.04 -3.47 -46.35
CA HIS A 399 -29.27 -4.86 -46.76
C HIS A 399 -30.40 -4.92 -47.77
#